data_2713ccd38027c6470e589dc9dbfe92bc
#
_entry.id   2713ccd38027c6470e589dc9dbfe92bc
#
_cell.length_a   1.000
_cell.length_b   1.000
_cell.length_c   1.000
_cell.angle_alpha   90.00
_cell.angle_beta   90.00
_cell.angle_gamma   90.00
#
_symmetry.space_group_name_H-M   'P 1'
#
loop_
_entity.id
_entity.type
_entity.pdbx_description
1 polymer ?
#
loop_
_entity_poly.entity_id
_entity_poly.type
_entity_poly.pdbx_seq_one_letter_code
_entity_poly.pdbx_strand_id
1 'polypeptide(L)'
;MNSDAQLFDEDKQKLDPALYVLSLSKLFKDLGTGMLAFLLPLYIVGMDSNIFSETPIVVRAGIIATVFGLSNAISQPFLGRLSDSLNRRKPFVVIGMAGFTLISFIYANTQNFDHLVLLRLVQGLTVGATVPAIVAMVTHMSTSSTRGVAIGIYSTVRGFGFGIGSIIGGIVASYYGFVTAFYICALLGLASLILISFFVSETHDCIQIKKSSSDSAQGFQFAILSIAMFMMMAGIMIIFAFLPEYETRLNTGQISLSIAVSAYVIVRVLFQTPMGLISDRMGRKRVIAMGLLLNIPIVIGLGHVDNVTQLIILRAIQGISMAAVETPVMALAVDLAGISVSSKVSSITASQAAGMALGPIMGGLLAGYISFEMPFYLCAVMLLLSLLLVLVGIKEPINIKKE
;
A
#
# COMPACT_ATOMS: atom_id res chain seq x y z
N MET A 1 -28.08 -14.12 39.54
CA MET A 1 -26.80 -14.60 38.94
C MET A 1 -26.67 -14.46 37.43
N ASN A 2 -27.70 -14.02 36.65
CA ASN A 2 -27.64 -13.91 35.19
C ASN A 2 -27.43 -12.47 34.65
N SER A 3 -27.55 -11.44 35.50
CA SER A 3 -27.37 -10.04 35.04
C SER A 3 -25.88 -9.63 34.90
N ASP A 4 -25.03 -10.16 35.78
CA ASP A 4 -23.61 -9.82 35.80
C ASP A 4 -22.84 -10.49 34.65
N ALA A 5 -23.27 -11.66 34.20
CA ALA A 5 -22.69 -12.35 33.05
C ALA A 5 -23.00 -11.65 31.71
N GLN A 6 -24.17 -11.01 31.58
CA GLN A 6 -24.54 -10.24 30.38
C GLN A 6 -23.83 -8.89 30.33
N LEU A 7 -23.63 -8.21 31.48
CA LEU A 7 -22.85 -6.97 31.57
C LEU A 7 -21.36 -7.19 31.22
N PHE A 8 -20.79 -8.35 31.59
CA PHE A 8 -19.41 -8.73 31.24
C PHE A 8 -19.22 -9.06 29.74
N ASP A 9 -20.29 -9.45 29.03
CA ASP A 9 -20.23 -9.80 27.62
C ASP A 9 -20.43 -8.58 26.67
N GLU A 10 -21.26 -7.59 27.11
CA GLU A 10 -21.44 -6.34 26.35
C GLU A 10 -20.19 -5.41 26.36
N ASP A 11 -19.45 -5.38 27.47
CA ASP A 11 -18.21 -4.58 27.57
C ASP A 11 -17.05 -5.18 26.74
N LYS A 12 -17.09 -6.48 26.43
CA LYS A 12 -16.09 -7.15 25.57
C LYS A 12 -16.25 -6.84 24.08
N GLN A 13 -17.35 -6.27 23.64
CA GLN A 13 -17.61 -5.94 22.22
C GLN A 13 -17.32 -4.48 21.85
N LYS A 14 -17.12 -3.58 22.81
CA LYS A 14 -16.84 -2.17 22.53
C LYS A 14 -15.38 -1.99 22.10
N LEU A 15 -15.18 -1.39 20.93
CA LEU A 15 -13.87 -0.95 20.48
C LEU A 15 -13.39 0.24 21.33
N ASP A 16 -12.11 0.26 21.67
CA ASP A 16 -11.50 1.38 22.40
C ASP A 16 -11.68 2.69 21.61
N PRO A 17 -12.22 3.76 22.23
CA PRO A 17 -12.33 5.08 21.59
C PRO A 17 -11.01 5.59 21.01
N ALA A 18 -9.87 5.26 21.60
CA ALA A 18 -8.55 5.62 21.10
C ALA A 18 -8.25 5.02 19.70
N LEU A 19 -8.87 3.88 19.35
CA LEU A 19 -8.79 3.27 18.02
C LEU A 19 -9.38 4.20 16.94
N TYR A 20 -10.48 4.87 17.23
CA TYR A 20 -11.10 5.81 16.27
C TYR A 20 -10.24 7.04 16.06
N VAL A 21 -9.62 7.56 17.13
CA VAL A 21 -8.67 8.69 17.05
C VAL A 21 -7.43 8.29 16.25
N LEU A 22 -6.89 7.09 16.51
CA LEU A 22 -5.76 6.55 15.76
C LEU A 22 -6.11 6.38 14.28
N SER A 23 -7.32 5.88 13.97
CA SER A 23 -7.81 5.71 12.60
C SER A 23 -8.02 7.05 11.91
N LEU A 24 -8.56 8.05 12.59
CA LEU A 24 -8.74 9.41 12.07
C LEU A 24 -7.38 10.10 11.79
N SER A 25 -6.44 9.97 12.73
CA SER A 25 -5.07 10.45 12.52
C SER A 25 -4.44 9.80 11.28
N LYS A 26 -4.63 8.48 11.15
CA LYS A 26 -4.16 7.73 9.98
C LYS A 26 -4.81 8.20 8.68
N LEU A 27 -6.10 8.54 8.71
CA LEU A 27 -6.82 9.10 7.55
C LEU A 27 -6.14 10.38 7.06
N PHE A 28 -5.89 11.35 7.94
CA PHE A 28 -5.21 12.60 7.56
C PHE A 28 -3.83 12.36 6.97
N LYS A 29 -3.03 11.49 7.59
CA LYS A 29 -1.70 11.15 7.09
C LYS A 29 -1.80 10.45 5.72
N ASP A 30 -2.75 9.54 5.51
CA ASP A 30 -2.86 8.80 4.25
C ASP A 30 -3.53 9.61 3.13
N LEU A 31 -4.37 10.61 3.46
CA LEU A 31 -4.75 11.66 2.51
C LEU A 31 -3.51 12.38 1.97
N GLY A 32 -2.64 12.87 2.85
CA GLY A 32 -1.39 13.50 2.44
C GLY A 32 -0.45 12.55 1.68
N THR A 33 -0.40 11.26 2.04
CA THR A 33 0.41 10.27 1.32
C THR A 33 -0.12 10.02 -0.10
N GLY A 34 -1.43 9.93 -0.28
CA GLY A 34 -2.07 9.78 -1.59
C GLY A 34 -1.82 11.00 -2.47
N MET A 35 -1.93 12.21 -1.88
CA MET A 35 -1.56 13.45 -2.57
C MET A 35 -0.10 13.38 -3.06
N LEU A 36 0.86 13.10 -2.18
CA LEU A 36 2.29 13.05 -2.52
C LEU A 36 2.60 11.97 -3.56
N ALA A 37 1.98 10.80 -3.47
CA ALA A 37 2.20 9.72 -4.43
C ALA A 37 1.78 10.11 -5.85
N PHE A 38 0.71 10.91 -5.97
CA PHE A 38 0.24 11.45 -7.23
C PHE A 38 1.06 12.66 -7.71
N LEU A 39 1.34 13.62 -6.82
CA LEU A 39 1.94 14.90 -7.18
C LEU A 39 3.41 14.80 -7.55
N LEU A 40 4.21 14.02 -6.82
CA LEU A 40 5.66 14.06 -6.97
C LEU A 40 6.15 13.59 -8.35
N PRO A 41 5.60 12.54 -8.97
CA PRO A 41 5.98 12.18 -10.34
C PRO A 41 5.72 13.29 -11.37
N LEU A 42 4.66 14.09 -11.17
CA LEU A 42 4.31 15.21 -12.04
C LEU A 42 5.16 16.45 -11.72
N TYR A 43 5.48 16.66 -10.46
CA TYR A 43 6.25 17.82 -10.00
C TYR A 43 7.71 17.83 -10.50
N ILE A 44 8.30 16.65 -10.76
CA ILE A 44 9.68 16.56 -11.25
C ILE A 44 9.85 16.96 -12.70
N VAL A 45 8.75 17.15 -13.43
CA VAL A 45 8.79 17.61 -14.83
C VAL A 45 9.34 19.04 -14.85
N GLY A 46 10.46 19.23 -15.54
CA GLY A 46 11.15 20.52 -15.59
C GLY A 46 12.10 20.83 -14.42
N MET A 47 12.28 19.90 -13.46
CA MET A 47 13.31 20.06 -12.43
C MET A 47 14.70 19.82 -12.97
N ASP A 48 15.62 20.71 -12.59
CA ASP A 48 17.04 20.51 -12.84
C ASP A 48 17.64 19.42 -11.96
N SER A 49 18.69 18.76 -12.47
CA SER A 49 19.44 17.77 -11.73
C SER A 49 20.91 17.82 -12.15
N ASN A 50 21.81 17.72 -11.20
CA ASN A 50 23.23 17.65 -11.47
C ASN A 50 23.68 16.19 -11.76
N ILE A 51 23.06 15.22 -11.08
CA ILE A 51 23.44 13.80 -11.17
C ILE A 51 22.63 13.10 -12.26
N PHE A 52 21.35 13.44 -12.42
CA PHE A 52 20.41 12.76 -13.30
C PHE A 52 19.99 13.63 -14.51
N SER A 53 20.85 14.57 -14.96
CA SER A 53 20.54 15.53 -16.03
C SER A 53 20.06 14.86 -17.32
N GLU A 54 20.69 13.78 -17.74
CA GLU A 54 20.38 13.05 -18.98
C GLU A 54 19.38 11.89 -18.78
N THR A 55 18.87 11.72 -17.55
CA THR A 55 17.97 10.60 -17.24
C THR A 55 16.53 10.94 -17.69
N PRO A 56 15.85 10.06 -18.43
CA PRO A 56 14.46 10.26 -18.83
C PRO A 56 13.51 10.50 -17.64
N ILE A 57 12.50 11.35 -17.83
CA ILE A 57 11.55 11.74 -16.76
C ILE A 57 10.87 10.52 -16.13
N VAL A 58 10.50 9.52 -16.93
CA VAL A 58 9.87 8.28 -16.44
C VAL A 58 10.82 7.51 -15.51
N VAL A 59 12.12 7.49 -15.81
CA VAL A 59 13.15 6.89 -14.94
C VAL A 59 13.30 7.68 -13.64
N ARG A 60 13.35 9.02 -13.71
CA ARG A 60 13.39 9.90 -12.54
C ARG A 60 12.17 9.66 -11.63
N ALA A 61 10.97 9.56 -12.21
CA ALA A 61 9.75 9.21 -11.46
C ALA A 61 9.86 7.83 -10.80
N GLY A 62 10.43 6.85 -11.49
CA GLY A 62 10.74 5.53 -10.96
C GLY A 62 11.72 5.59 -9.79
N ILE A 63 12.79 6.39 -9.88
CA ILE A 63 13.81 6.57 -8.83
C ILE A 63 13.18 7.09 -7.53
N ILE A 64 12.41 8.18 -7.59
CA ILE A 64 11.82 8.78 -6.38
C ILE A 64 10.83 7.85 -5.68
N ALA A 65 10.05 7.08 -6.44
CA ALA A 65 9.13 6.10 -5.89
C ALA A 65 9.87 4.92 -5.25
N THR A 66 10.91 4.42 -5.93
CA THR A 66 11.72 3.29 -5.47
C THR A 66 12.58 3.64 -4.26
N VAL A 67 13.24 4.79 -4.25
CA VAL A 67 14.04 5.25 -3.09
C VAL A 67 13.18 5.35 -1.84
N PHE A 68 12.00 5.94 -1.94
CA PHE A 68 11.02 5.97 -0.84
C PHE A 68 10.58 4.57 -0.43
N GLY A 69 10.19 3.72 -1.40
CA GLY A 69 9.69 2.37 -1.13
C GLY A 69 10.75 1.48 -0.47
N LEU A 70 11.99 1.47 -0.97
CA LEU A 70 13.09 0.68 -0.41
C LEU A 70 13.50 1.17 0.98
N SER A 71 13.69 2.48 1.15
CA SER A 71 14.07 3.03 2.46
C SER A 71 12.99 2.75 3.52
N ASN A 72 11.71 2.86 3.15
CA ASN A 72 10.59 2.47 4.00
C ASN A 72 10.61 0.97 4.32
N ALA A 73 10.75 0.10 3.33
CA ALA A 73 10.74 -1.36 3.52
C ALA A 73 11.92 -1.84 4.37
N ILE A 74 13.12 -1.28 4.15
CA ILE A 74 14.32 -1.63 4.92
C ILE A 74 14.23 -1.14 6.37
N SER A 75 13.71 0.06 6.59
CA SER A 75 13.63 0.64 7.95
C SER A 75 12.60 -0.05 8.85
N GLN A 76 11.50 -0.59 8.30
CA GLN A 76 10.43 -1.21 9.08
C GLN A 76 10.90 -2.31 10.06
N PRO A 77 11.66 -3.34 9.67
CA PRO A 77 12.07 -4.39 10.58
C PRO A 77 13.06 -3.92 11.66
N PHE A 78 13.90 -2.91 11.34
CA PHE A 78 14.85 -2.36 12.32
C PHE A 78 14.12 -1.49 13.35
N LEU A 79 13.30 -0.56 12.89
CA LEU A 79 12.58 0.37 13.76
C LEU A 79 11.43 -0.32 14.51
N GLY A 80 10.83 -1.36 13.93
CA GLY A 80 9.89 -2.22 14.62
C GLY A 80 10.54 -2.94 15.81
N ARG A 81 11.71 -3.60 15.62
CA ARG A 81 12.45 -4.23 16.71
C ARG A 81 12.91 -3.24 17.78
N LEU A 82 13.33 -2.05 17.36
CA LEU A 82 13.74 -1.00 18.30
C LEU A 82 12.55 -0.52 19.13
N SER A 83 11.39 -0.32 18.52
CA SER A 83 10.13 0.01 19.22
C SER A 83 9.74 -1.07 20.24
N ASP A 84 9.86 -2.34 19.86
CA ASP A 84 9.57 -3.47 20.76
C ASP A 84 10.58 -3.55 21.90
N SER A 85 11.88 -3.34 21.63
CA SER A 85 12.93 -3.40 22.67
C SER A 85 12.82 -2.27 23.69
N LEU A 86 12.39 -1.08 23.26
CA LEU A 86 12.18 0.06 24.13
C LEU A 86 10.82 0.02 24.84
N ASN A 87 9.95 -0.92 24.49
CA ASN A 87 8.56 -1.03 24.95
C ASN A 87 7.79 0.31 24.84
N ARG A 88 8.06 1.07 23.76
CA ARG A 88 7.43 2.37 23.49
C ARG A 88 7.08 2.43 22.02
N ARG A 89 5.81 2.68 21.70
CA ARG A 89 5.31 2.70 20.33
C ARG A 89 4.95 4.11 19.86
N LYS A 90 4.33 4.90 20.74
CA LYS A 90 3.91 6.28 20.45
C LYS A 90 5.06 7.18 19.96
N PRO A 91 6.29 7.17 20.53
CA PRO A 91 7.39 8.00 20.04
C PRO A 91 7.75 7.70 18.57
N PHE A 92 7.71 6.43 18.14
CA PHE A 92 8.00 6.06 16.76
C PHE A 92 6.94 6.56 15.78
N VAL A 93 5.67 6.54 16.20
CA VAL A 93 4.58 7.10 15.39
C VAL A 93 4.71 8.62 15.32
N VAL A 94 4.99 9.31 16.44
CA VAL A 94 5.18 10.76 16.50
C VAL A 94 6.35 11.20 15.62
N ILE A 95 7.51 10.54 15.72
CA ILE A 95 8.68 10.83 14.87
C ILE A 95 8.35 10.65 13.39
N GLY A 96 7.66 9.57 13.03
CA GLY A 96 7.26 9.33 11.65
C GLY A 96 6.26 10.35 11.12
N MET A 97 5.29 10.80 11.93
CA MET A 97 4.34 11.87 11.55
C MET A 97 5.01 13.23 11.47
N ALA A 98 5.90 13.56 12.41
CA ALA A 98 6.69 14.78 12.38
C ALA A 98 7.60 14.82 11.14
N GLY A 99 8.29 13.71 10.83
CA GLY A 99 9.09 13.58 9.62
C GLY A 99 8.27 13.75 8.34
N PHE A 100 7.09 13.12 8.27
CA PHE A 100 6.18 13.31 7.14
C PHE A 100 5.76 14.78 6.97
N THR A 101 5.39 15.45 8.07
CA THR A 101 4.97 16.86 8.08
C THR A 101 6.09 17.77 7.60
N LEU A 102 7.27 17.65 8.21
CA LEU A 102 8.43 18.49 7.89
C LEU A 102 8.88 18.31 6.44
N ILE A 103 9.00 17.06 5.98
CA ILE A 103 9.45 16.78 4.62
C ILE A 103 8.41 17.25 3.60
N SER A 104 7.11 17.11 3.87
CA SER A 104 6.06 17.65 3.01
C SER A 104 6.13 19.16 2.88
N PHE A 105 6.47 19.87 3.97
CA PHE A 105 6.72 21.31 3.94
C PHE A 105 7.96 21.66 3.11
N ILE A 106 9.06 20.91 3.24
CA ILE A 106 10.29 21.14 2.49
C ILE A 106 10.09 20.90 0.99
N TYR A 107 9.25 19.95 0.58
CA TYR A 107 8.95 19.73 -0.85
C TYR A 107 8.43 20.98 -1.54
N ALA A 108 7.66 21.82 -0.85
CA ALA A 108 7.13 23.07 -1.41
C ALA A 108 8.23 24.05 -1.88
N ASN A 109 9.43 23.93 -1.32
CA ASN A 109 10.57 24.81 -1.63
C ASN A 109 11.72 24.09 -2.37
N THR A 110 11.52 22.82 -2.75
CA THR A 110 12.55 22.00 -3.41
C THR A 110 12.45 22.18 -4.91
N GLN A 111 13.47 22.73 -5.55
CA GLN A 111 13.54 22.98 -7.00
C GLN A 111 14.53 22.05 -7.72
N ASN A 112 15.32 21.28 -7.00
CA ASN A 112 16.33 20.40 -7.55
C ASN A 112 15.95 18.94 -7.30
N PHE A 113 16.03 18.10 -8.35
CA PHE A 113 15.67 16.70 -8.31
C PHE A 113 16.55 15.88 -7.35
N ASP A 114 17.85 16.17 -7.26
CA ASP A 114 18.78 15.42 -6.39
C ASP A 114 18.42 15.62 -4.92
N HIS A 115 18.02 16.84 -4.53
CA HIS A 115 17.53 17.12 -3.18
C HIS A 115 16.22 16.40 -2.89
N LEU A 116 15.33 16.29 -3.90
CA LEU A 116 14.07 15.56 -3.76
C LEU A 116 14.31 14.06 -3.53
N VAL A 117 15.30 13.46 -4.19
CA VAL A 117 15.71 12.06 -3.96
C VAL A 117 16.18 11.84 -2.51
N LEU A 118 17.01 12.75 -1.98
CA LEU A 118 17.43 12.71 -0.57
C LEU A 118 16.25 12.83 0.41
N LEU A 119 15.34 13.76 0.14
CA LEU A 119 14.13 13.92 0.96
C LEU A 119 13.24 12.66 0.92
N ARG A 120 13.14 11.99 -0.23
CA ARG A 120 12.43 10.71 -0.37
C ARG A 120 13.07 9.58 0.45
N LEU A 121 14.40 9.52 0.47
CA LEU A 121 15.13 8.57 1.33
C LEU A 121 14.80 8.81 2.81
N VAL A 122 14.93 10.04 3.29
CA VAL A 122 14.65 10.40 4.68
C VAL A 122 13.18 10.17 5.03
N GLN A 123 12.26 10.51 4.12
CA GLN A 123 10.83 10.27 4.29
C GLN A 123 10.52 8.78 4.43
N GLY A 124 11.13 7.93 3.59
CA GLY A 124 10.95 6.48 3.69
C GLY A 124 11.42 5.93 5.03
N LEU A 125 12.58 6.37 5.51
CA LEU A 125 13.12 5.96 6.81
C LEU A 125 12.19 6.36 7.97
N THR A 126 11.70 7.60 7.98
CA THR A 126 10.81 8.09 9.04
C THR A 126 9.43 7.45 9.01
N VAL A 127 8.85 7.26 7.83
CA VAL A 127 7.54 6.59 7.66
C VAL A 127 7.63 5.11 8.01
N GLY A 128 8.76 4.46 7.73
CA GLY A 128 9.00 3.07 8.09
C GLY A 128 8.92 2.77 9.58
N ALA A 129 9.21 3.75 10.44
CA ALA A 129 9.00 3.65 11.88
C ALA A 129 7.52 3.55 12.28
N THR A 130 6.65 4.18 11.50
CA THR A 130 5.24 4.38 11.84
C THR A 130 4.42 3.11 11.67
N VAL A 131 4.64 2.35 10.58
CA VAL A 131 3.77 1.22 10.19
C VAL A 131 3.74 0.11 11.24
N PRO A 132 4.88 -0.46 11.68
CA PRO A 132 4.87 -1.53 12.67
C PRO A 132 4.33 -1.05 14.03
N ALA A 133 4.67 0.18 14.43
CA ALA A 133 4.21 0.75 15.68
C ALA A 133 2.67 0.93 15.71
N ILE A 134 2.06 1.47 14.65
CA ILE A 134 0.60 1.62 14.58
C ILE A 134 -0.12 0.26 14.57
N VAL A 135 0.35 -0.70 13.78
CA VAL A 135 -0.27 -2.05 13.73
C VAL A 135 -0.22 -2.70 15.11
N ALA A 136 0.88 -2.54 15.83
CA ALA A 136 0.99 -3.02 17.20
C ALA A 136 0.00 -2.32 18.15
N MET A 137 -0.14 -0.98 18.07
CA MET A 137 -1.11 -0.22 18.86
C MET A 137 -2.55 -0.64 18.57
N VAL A 138 -2.94 -0.80 17.29
CA VAL A 138 -4.27 -1.30 16.90
C VAL A 138 -4.54 -2.69 17.48
N THR A 139 -3.53 -3.57 17.43
CA THR A 139 -3.64 -4.92 18.00
C THR A 139 -3.82 -4.89 19.52
N HIS A 140 -3.20 -3.95 20.20
CA HIS A 140 -3.28 -3.73 21.64
C HIS A 140 -4.63 -3.17 22.10
N MET A 141 -5.16 -2.20 21.33
CA MET A 141 -6.46 -1.56 21.57
C MET A 141 -7.65 -2.46 21.19
N SER A 142 -7.39 -3.70 20.77
CA SER A 142 -8.41 -4.67 20.35
C SER A 142 -8.30 -5.98 21.12
N THR A 143 -9.44 -6.59 21.45
CA THR A 143 -9.51 -7.94 22.03
C THR A 143 -9.33 -9.00 20.93
N SER A 144 -9.15 -10.26 21.31
CA SER A 144 -9.07 -11.36 20.33
C SER A 144 -10.31 -11.47 19.43
N SER A 145 -11.49 -11.12 19.94
CA SER A 145 -12.76 -11.12 19.18
C SER A 145 -12.93 -9.90 18.27
N THR A 146 -12.41 -8.73 18.64
CA THR A 146 -12.57 -7.47 17.88
C THR A 146 -11.38 -7.11 16.99
N ARG A 147 -10.25 -7.84 17.10
CA ARG A 147 -9.00 -7.57 16.37
C ARG A 147 -9.19 -7.54 14.86
N GLY A 148 -9.96 -8.48 14.30
CA GLY A 148 -10.25 -8.50 12.86
C GLY A 148 -10.99 -7.25 12.40
N VAL A 149 -11.98 -6.79 13.18
CA VAL A 149 -12.75 -5.56 12.90
C VAL A 149 -11.84 -4.34 13.00
N ALA A 150 -11.00 -4.24 14.04
CA ALA A 150 -10.08 -3.12 14.24
C ALA A 150 -9.07 -2.98 13.08
N ILE A 151 -8.45 -4.09 12.66
CA ILE A 151 -7.54 -4.11 11.51
C ILE A 151 -8.29 -3.80 10.20
N GLY A 152 -9.54 -4.28 10.07
CA GLY A 152 -10.42 -3.99 8.94
C GLY A 152 -10.71 -2.49 8.80
N ILE A 153 -11.13 -1.84 9.90
CA ILE A 153 -11.36 -0.38 9.95
C ILE A 153 -10.08 0.37 9.56
N TYR A 154 -8.96 0.03 10.20
CA TYR A 154 -7.66 0.64 9.92
C TYR A 154 -7.27 0.53 8.44
N SER A 155 -7.42 -0.64 7.83
CA SER A 155 -7.07 -0.90 6.43
C SER A 155 -7.99 -0.17 5.45
N THR A 156 -9.28 -0.12 5.75
CA THR A 156 -10.30 0.59 4.95
C THR A 156 -10.05 2.10 4.98
N VAL A 157 -9.83 2.67 6.16
CA VAL A 157 -9.51 4.09 6.34
C VAL A 157 -8.24 4.47 5.59
N ARG A 158 -7.20 3.63 5.67
CA ARG A 158 -5.95 3.81 4.92
C ARG A 158 -6.19 3.83 3.41
N GLY A 159 -6.97 2.89 2.89
CA GLY A 159 -7.26 2.80 1.45
C GLY A 159 -8.05 4.01 0.95
N PHE A 160 -9.13 4.38 1.64
CA PHE A 160 -9.91 5.57 1.30
C PHE A 160 -9.08 6.85 1.41
N GLY A 161 -8.27 7.00 2.48
CA GLY A 161 -7.38 8.14 2.64
C GLY A 161 -6.43 8.29 1.46
N PHE A 162 -5.78 7.21 1.03
CA PHE A 162 -4.89 7.25 -0.12
C PHE A 162 -5.62 7.59 -1.43
N GLY A 163 -6.76 6.97 -1.71
CA GLY A 163 -7.54 7.22 -2.92
C GLY A 163 -8.09 8.64 -3.00
N ILE A 164 -8.79 9.10 -1.95
CA ILE A 164 -9.35 10.45 -1.88
C ILE A 164 -8.23 11.50 -1.88
N GLY A 165 -7.12 11.22 -1.19
CA GLY A 165 -5.93 12.08 -1.18
C GLY A 165 -5.38 12.36 -2.57
N SER A 166 -5.30 11.35 -3.43
CA SER A 166 -4.85 11.54 -4.82
C SER A 166 -5.76 12.50 -5.58
N ILE A 167 -7.10 12.40 -5.43
CA ILE A 167 -8.07 13.32 -6.06
C ILE A 167 -7.87 14.75 -5.53
N ILE A 168 -7.81 14.91 -4.21
CA ILE A 168 -7.58 16.22 -3.58
C ILE A 168 -6.27 16.82 -4.11
N GLY A 169 -5.20 16.01 -4.19
CA GLY A 169 -3.92 16.43 -4.74
C GLY A 169 -4.02 16.93 -6.17
N GLY A 170 -4.72 16.19 -7.03
CA GLY A 170 -4.95 16.59 -8.43
C GLY A 170 -5.76 17.87 -8.56
N ILE A 171 -6.83 18.04 -7.78
CA ILE A 171 -7.65 19.25 -7.77
C ILE A 171 -6.84 20.45 -7.29
N VAL A 172 -6.18 20.34 -6.13
CA VAL A 172 -5.40 21.45 -5.56
C VAL A 172 -4.24 21.84 -6.48
N ALA A 173 -3.53 20.87 -7.04
CA ALA A 173 -2.42 21.17 -7.94
C ALA A 173 -2.89 21.86 -9.24
N SER A 174 -4.04 21.46 -9.76
CA SER A 174 -4.61 22.04 -10.98
C SER A 174 -5.07 23.49 -10.80
N TYR A 175 -5.67 23.84 -9.64
CA TYR A 175 -6.20 25.19 -9.40
C TYR A 175 -5.23 26.12 -8.66
N TYR A 176 -4.42 25.58 -7.76
CA TYR A 176 -3.58 26.37 -6.85
C TYR A 176 -2.08 26.05 -6.96
N GLY A 177 -1.69 25.10 -7.82
CA GLY A 177 -0.32 24.69 -8.05
C GLY A 177 0.22 23.68 -7.03
N PHE A 178 1.37 23.09 -7.35
CA PHE A 178 2.03 22.02 -6.56
C PHE A 178 2.47 22.50 -5.16
N VAL A 179 2.98 23.73 -5.06
CA VAL A 179 3.45 24.32 -3.79
C VAL A 179 2.35 24.34 -2.75
N THR A 180 1.15 24.81 -3.14
CA THR A 180 -0.04 24.82 -2.26
C THR A 180 -0.44 23.42 -1.85
N ALA A 181 -0.39 22.45 -2.80
CA ALA A 181 -0.71 21.07 -2.51
C ALA A 181 0.26 20.45 -1.48
N PHE A 182 1.56 20.76 -1.53
CA PHE A 182 2.53 20.31 -0.53
C PHE A 182 2.30 20.94 0.85
N TYR A 183 1.91 22.20 0.91
CA TYR A 183 1.52 22.82 2.19
C TYR A 183 0.27 22.16 2.79
N ILE A 184 -0.71 21.80 1.96
CA ILE A 184 -1.88 21.04 2.45
C ILE A 184 -1.45 19.66 2.95
N CYS A 185 -0.53 18.97 2.27
CA CYS A 185 0.03 17.71 2.77
C CYS A 185 0.70 17.88 4.14
N ALA A 186 1.46 18.98 4.32
CA ALA A 186 2.09 19.29 5.61
C ALA A 186 1.04 19.59 6.70
N LEU A 187 -0.04 20.31 6.39
CA LEU A 187 -1.13 20.57 7.31
C LEU A 187 -1.87 19.31 7.73
N LEU A 188 -2.13 18.40 6.78
CA LEU A 188 -2.73 17.10 7.08
C LEU A 188 -1.80 16.24 7.96
N GLY A 189 -0.49 16.27 7.69
CA GLY A 189 0.53 15.64 8.53
C GLY A 189 0.55 16.22 9.94
N LEU A 190 0.47 17.53 10.06
CA LEU A 190 0.42 18.26 11.35
C LEU A 190 -0.85 17.89 12.13
N ALA A 191 -2.01 17.87 11.47
CA ALA A 191 -3.26 17.44 12.11
C ALA A 191 -3.15 15.99 12.64
N SER A 192 -2.58 15.09 11.84
CA SER A 192 -2.29 13.73 12.26
C SER A 192 -1.36 13.66 13.47
N LEU A 193 -0.28 14.45 13.46
CA LEU A 193 0.69 14.55 14.55
C LEU A 193 0.05 15.05 15.85
N ILE A 194 -0.78 16.08 15.78
CA ILE A 194 -1.51 16.64 16.92
C ILE A 194 -2.45 15.57 17.52
N LEU A 195 -3.26 14.92 16.69
CA LEU A 195 -4.19 13.88 17.16
C LEU A 195 -3.47 12.77 17.91
N ILE A 196 -2.36 12.26 17.39
CA ILE A 196 -1.61 11.19 18.06
C ILE A 196 -0.94 11.70 19.33
N SER A 197 -0.34 12.88 19.29
CA SER A 197 0.42 13.39 20.43
C SER A 197 -0.46 13.63 21.65
N PHE A 198 -1.66 14.17 21.46
CA PHE A 198 -2.54 14.58 22.56
C PHE A 198 -3.61 13.55 22.92
N PHE A 199 -4.12 12.76 21.98
CA PHE A 199 -5.30 11.92 22.21
C PHE A 199 -5.02 10.41 22.21
N VAL A 200 -3.81 9.97 21.86
CA VAL A 200 -3.46 8.55 21.88
C VAL A 200 -2.45 8.30 22.99
N SER A 201 -2.78 7.38 23.89
CA SER A 201 -1.90 6.98 24.98
C SER A 201 -0.82 6.01 24.53
N GLU A 202 0.28 5.91 25.30
CA GLU A 202 1.31 4.89 25.05
C GLU A 202 0.77 3.49 25.33
N THR A 203 1.25 2.50 24.59
CA THR A 203 0.92 1.09 24.79
C THR A 203 2.18 0.32 25.24
N HIS A 204 2.14 -0.30 26.41
CA HIS A 204 3.34 -0.84 27.10
C HIS A 204 3.51 -2.36 27.08
N ASP A 205 2.56 -3.14 26.55
CA ASP A 205 2.65 -4.60 26.68
C ASP A 205 3.36 -5.26 25.49
N CYS A 206 4.31 -6.12 25.78
CA CYS A 206 5.02 -6.94 24.79
C CYS A 206 4.24 -8.20 24.47
N ILE A 207 3.65 -8.29 23.28
CA ILE A 207 3.22 -9.57 22.74
C ILE A 207 4.49 -10.32 22.31
N GLN A 208 4.92 -11.29 23.08
CA GLN A 208 6.00 -12.20 22.68
C GLN A 208 5.53 -13.04 21.48
N ILE A 209 6.05 -12.73 20.30
CA ILE A 209 5.86 -13.58 19.13
C ILE A 209 6.74 -14.81 19.29
N LYS A 210 6.16 -15.94 19.66
CA LYS A 210 6.86 -17.24 19.66
C LYS A 210 7.32 -17.56 18.24
N LYS A 211 8.62 -17.67 18.03
CA LYS A 211 9.21 -18.26 16.82
C LYS A 211 8.79 -19.72 16.74
N SER A 212 8.08 -20.09 15.69
CA SER A 212 7.76 -21.49 15.36
C SER A 212 8.59 -21.97 14.19
N SER A 213 9.03 -23.20 14.24
CA SER A 213 9.75 -23.89 13.16
C SER A 213 8.79 -24.24 12.02
N SER A 214 9.23 -24.11 10.78
CA SER A 214 8.41 -24.28 9.58
C SER A 214 8.57 -25.69 8.98
N ASP A 215 7.44 -26.30 8.58
CA ASP A 215 7.39 -27.49 7.73
C ASP A 215 7.77 -27.15 6.28
N SER A 216 8.68 -27.90 5.67
CA SER A 216 9.26 -27.62 4.36
C SER A 216 8.26 -27.70 3.18
N ALA A 217 7.26 -28.58 3.24
CA ALA A 217 6.27 -28.73 2.18
C ALA A 217 5.29 -27.54 2.05
N GLN A 218 4.99 -26.89 3.17
CA GLN A 218 4.19 -25.66 3.18
C GLN A 218 5.01 -24.46 2.70
N GLY A 219 6.33 -24.44 2.90
CA GLY A 219 7.23 -23.38 2.47
C GLY A 219 7.15 -23.07 0.97
N PHE A 220 6.99 -24.11 0.13
CA PHE A 220 6.86 -23.95 -1.32
C PHE A 220 5.61 -23.19 -1.75
N GLN A 221 4.44 -23.47 -1.15
CA GLN A 221 3.20 -22.75 -1.45
C GLN A 221 3.28 -21.27 -1.01
N PHE A 222 3.91 -21.00 0.13
CA PHE A 222 4.15 -19.62 0.57
C PHE A 222 5.11 -18.87 -0.36
N ALA A 223 6.14 -19.53 -0.89
CA ALA A 223 7.02 -18.92 -1.88
C ALA A 223 6.24 -18.53 -3.16
N ILE A 224 5.35 -19.39 -3.65
CA ILE A 224 4.49 -19.09 -4.80
C ILE A 224 3.59 -17.89 -4.52
N LEU A 225 2.90 -17.86 -3.38
CA LEU A 225 2.03 -16.74 -3.00
C LEU A 225 2.83 -15.44 -2.85
N SER A 226 4.04 -15.51 -2.29
CA SER A 226 4.95 -14.37 -2.17
C SER A 226 5.40 -13.84 -3.53
N ILE A 227 5.76 -14.72 -4.46
CA ILE A 227 6.14 -14.36 -5.83
C ILE A 227 4.94 -13.73 -6.56
N ALA A 228 3.75 -14.31 -6.45
CA ALA A 228 2.56 -13.79 -7.08
C ALA A 228 2.22 -12.38 -6.56
N MET A 229 2.33 -12.15 -5.25
CA MET A 229 2.09 -10.84 -4.65
C MET A 229 3.16 -9.81 -5.05
N PHE A 230 4.43 -10.21 -5.12
CA PHE A 230 5.50 -9.35 -5.63
C PHE A 230 5.21 -8.88 -7.07
N MET A 231 4.95 -9.83 -7.98
CA MET A 231 4.71 -9.55 -9.39
C MET A 231 3.47 -8.68 -9.61
N MET A 232 2.39 -8.98 -8.88
CA MET A 232 1.15 -8.20 -8.93
C MET A 232 1.38 -6.76 -8.46
N MET A 233 2.06 -6.57 -7.33
CA MET A 233 2.33 -5.25 -6.78
C MET A 233 3.32 -4.43 -7.62
N ALA A 234 4.33 -5.06 -8.17
CA ALA A 234 5.25 -4.41 -9.08
C ALA A 234 4.51 -3.84 -10.30
N GLY A 235 3.64 -4.64 -10.93
CA GLY A 235 2.86 -4.21 -12.07
C GLY A 235 1.88 -3.06 -11.77
N ILE A 236 1.28 -3.06 -10.58
CA ILE A 236 0.34 -2.00 -10.18
C ILE A 236 1.06 -0.66 -9.92
N MET A 237 2.24 -0.72 -9.31
CA MET A 237 2.98 0.48 -8.91
C MET A 237 3.70 1.17 -10.07
N ILE A 238 3.90 0.51 -11.19
CA ILE A 238 4.47 1.08 -12.42
C ILE A 238 3.75 2.37 -12.83
N ILE A 239 2.42 2.45 -12.67
CA ILE A 239 1.61 3.61 -13.08
C ILE A 239 2.13 4.93 -12.51
N PHE A 240 2.69 4.93 -11.30
CA PHE A 240 3.19 6.15 -10.69
C PHE A 240 4.43 6.72 -11.39
N ALA A 241 5.26 5.87 -12.00
CA ALA A 241 6.36 6.31 -12.83
C ALA A 241 5.88 6.91 -14.18
N PHE A 242 4.68 6.52 -14.64
CA PHE A 242 4.14 6.89 -15.94
C PHE A 242 3.18 8.08 -15.92
N LEU A 243 2.87 8.65 -14.77
CA LEU A 243 1.93 9.78 -14.70
C LEU A 243 2.32 10.96 -15.61
N PRO A 244 3.60 11.40 -15.68
CA PRO A 244 4.00 12.46 -16.60
C PRO A 244 3.79 12.09 -18.08
N GLU A 245 4.08 10.84 -18.42
CA GLU A 245 3.93 10.35 -19.80
C GLU A 245 2.45 10.26 -20.20
N TYR A 246 1.58 9.78 -19.30
CA TYR A 246 0.14 9.79 -19.54
C TYR A 246 -0.43 11.20 -19.67
N GLU A 247 0.05 12.16 -18.87
CA GLU A 247 -0.36 13.56 -18.97
C GLU A 247 -0.12 14.08 -20.38
N THR A 248 1.06 13.83 -20.91
CA THR A 248 1.49 14.28 -22.24
C THR A 248 0.77 13.52 -23.36
N ARG A 249 0.78 12.17 -23.32
CA ARG A 249 0.21 11.33 -24.38
C ARG A 249 -1.30 11.45 -24.52
N LEU A 250 -2.01 11.54 -23.40
CA LEU A 250 -3.46 11.62 -23.40
C LEU A 250 -3.97 13.08 -23.46
N ASN A 251 -3.04 14.03 -23.49
CA ASN A 251 -3.33 15.47 -23.46
C ASN A 251 -4.40 15.81 -22.42
N THR A 252 -4.18 15.35 -21.19
CA THR A 252 -5.15 15.41 -20.09
C THR A 252 -4.62 16.16 -18.89
N GLY A 253 -5.52 16.76 -18.10
CA GLY A 253 -5.13 17.49 -16.90
C GLY A 253 -4.97 16.59 -15.68
N GLN A 254 -4.34 17.16 -14.63
CA GLN A 254 -4.01 16.48 -13.38
C GLN A 254 -5.24 15.92 -12.64
N ILE A 255 -6.41 16.56 -12.76
CA ILE A 255 -7.66 16.09 -12.14
C ILE A 255 -8.05 14.72 -12.71
N SER A 256 -8.07 14.58 -14.03
CA SER A 256 -8.46 13.34 -14.69
C SER A 256 -7.49 12.19 -14.38
N LEU A 257 -6.19 12.48 -14.34
CA LEU A 257 -5.16 11.49 -13.95
C LEU A 257 -5.30 11.08 -12.48
N SER A 258 -5.61 12.02 -11.58
CA SER A 258 -5.83 11.72 -10.17
C SER A 258 -7.05 10.82 -9.96
N ILE A 259 -8.11 11.01 -10.77
CA ILE A 259 -9.27 10.12 -10.79
C ILE A 259 -8.86 8.71 -11.24
N ALA A 260 -8.02 8.58 -12.25
CA ALA A 260 -7.55 7.27 -12.71
C ALA A 260 -6.76 6.51 -11.64
N VAL A 261 -5.85 7.22 -10.91
CA VAL A 261 -5.13 6.63 -9.78
C VAL A 261 -6.09 6.22 -8.66
N SER A 262 -7.03 7.08 -8.32
CA SER A 262 -8.00 6.86 -7.23
C SER A 262 -9.01 5.78 -7.55
N ALA A 263 -9.45 5.65 -8.80
CA ALA A 263 -10.39 4.63 -9.25
C ALA A 263 -9.88 3.23 -8.90
N TYR A 264 -8.61 2.94 -9.14
CA TYR A 264 -7.99 1.67 -8.72
C TYR A 264 -8.10 1.44 -7.22
N VAL A 265 -7.72 2.43 -6.41
CA VAL A 265 -7.64 2.27 -4.94
C VAL A 265 -9.03 2.15 -4.32
N ILE A 266 -9.95 3.02 -4.72
CA ILE A 266 -11.32 3.04 -4.17
C ILE A 266 -12.06 1.76 -4.56
N VAL A 267 -12.02 1.36 -5.82
CA VAL A 267 -12.67 0.14 -6.28
C VAL A 267 -12.07 -1.10 -5.61
N ARG A 268 -10.73 -1.15 -5.44
CA ARG A 268 -10.08 -2.23 -4.69
C ARG A 268 -10.66 -2.35 -3.27
N VAL A 269 -10.74 -1.24 -2.54
CA VAL A 269 -11.25 -1.24 -1.15
C VAL A 269 -12.71 -1.69 -1.09
N LEU A 270 -13.55 -1.21 -2.00
CA LEU A 270 -14.97 -1.58 -2.08
C LEU A 270 -15.15 -3.08 -2.38
N PHE A 271 -14.30 -3.66 -3.21
CA PHE A 271 -14.40 -5.05 -3.63
C PHE A 271 -13.64 -6.04 -2.75
N GLN A 272 -12.82 -5.61 -1.78
CA GLN A 272 -12.10 -6.51 -0.87
C GLN A 272 -13.04 -7.46 -0.13
N THR A 273 -14.10 -6.95 0.50
CA THR A 273 -15.07 -7.78 1.22
C THR A 273 -15.88 -8.69 0.32
N PRO A 274 -16.50 -8.23 -0.79
CA PRO A 274 -17.15 -9.12 -1.75
C PRO A 274 -16.27 -10.23 -2.28
N MET A 275 -15.01 -9.94 -2.64
CA MET A 275 -14.08 -10.95 -3.16
C MET A 275 -13.66 -11.96 -2.08
N GLY A 276 -13.55 -11.53 -0.82
CA GLY A 276 -13.38 -12.44 0.30
C GLY A 276 -14.53 -13.45 0.39
N LEU A 277 -15.76 -12.98 0.41
CA LEU A 277 -16.96 -13.85 0.48
C LEU A 277 -17.09 -14.78 -0.73
N ILE A 278 -16.78 -14.29 -1.93
CA ILE A 278 -16.77 -15.11 -3.15
C ILE A 278 -15.70 -16.20 -3.03
N SER A 279 -14.52 -15.85 -2.53
CA SER A 279 -13.41 -16.81 -2.39
C SER A 279 -13.70 -17.92 -1.38
N ASP A 280 -14.44 -17.61 -0.31
CA ASP A 280 -14.86 -18.61 0.67
C ASP A 280 -15.88 -19.61 0.10
N ARG A 281 -16.69 -19.20 -0.91
CA ARG A 281 -17.70 -20.05 -1.56
C ARG A 281 -17.14 -20.83 -2.75
N MET A 282 -16.37 -20.18 -3.63
CA MET A 282 -15.88 -20.76 -4.88
C MET A 282 -14.54 -21.49 -4.75
N GLY A 283 -13.83 -21.27 -3.62
CA GLY A 283 -12.46 -21.72 -3.41
C GLY A 283 -11.45 -20.60 -3.68
N ARG A 284 -10.45 -20.50 -2.79
CA ARG A 284 -9.48 -19.40 -2.79
C ARG A 284 -8.57 -19.41 -4.00
N LYS A 285 -8.06 -20.58 -4.37
CA LYS A 285 -7.20 -20.76 -5.55
C LYS A 285 -7.88 -20.31 -6.84
N ARG A 286 -9.17 -20.63 -7.02
CA ARG A 286 -9.93 -20.26 -8.23
C ARG A 286 -10.08 -18.76 -8.36
N VAL A 287 -10.42 -18.07 -7.27
CA VAL A 287 -10.61 -16.61 -7.28
C VAL A 287 -9.29 -15.89 -7.51
N ILE A 288 -8.17 -16.36 -6.91
CA ILE A 288 -6.83 -15.85 -7.20
C ILE A 288 -6.50 -16.01 -8.69
N ALA A 289 -6.72 -17.19 -9.25
CA ALA A 289 -6.45 -17.45 -10.67
C ALA A 289 -7.28 -16.55 -11.60
N MET A 290 -8.57 -16.36 -11.29
CA MET A 290 -9.45 -15.46 -12.06
C MET A 290 -8.98 -13.99 -11.96
N GLY A 291 -8.56 -13.53 -10.77
CA GLY A 291 -8.01 -12.20 -10.59
C GLY A 291 -6.73 -11.99 -11.40
N LEU A 292 -5.78 -12.93 -11.36
CA LEU A 292 -4.56 -12.86 -12.15
C LEU A 292 -4.86 -12.87 -13.65
N LEU A 293 -5.73 -13.77 -14.10
CA LEU A 293 -6.14 -13.88 -15.51
C LEU A 293 -6.79 -12.58 -16.02
N LEU A 294 -7.68 -12.00 -15.23
CA LEU A 294 -8.34 -10.73 -15.55
C LEU A 294 -7.33 -9.58 -15.66
N ASN A 295 -6.27 -9.58 -14.83
CA ASN A 295 -5.30 -8.48 -14.83
C ASN A 295 -4.37 -8.48 -16.06
N ILE A 296 -4.14 -9.62 -16.71
CA ILE A 296 -3.25 -9.71 -17.89
C ILE A 296 -3.69 -8.77 -19.03
N PRO A 297 -4.94 -8.88 -19.56
CA PRO A 297 -5.38 -7.96 -20.63
C PRO A 297 -5.49 -6.51 -20.16
N ILE A 298 -5.80 -6.27 -18.87
CA ILE A 298 -5.87 -4.92 -18.32
C ILE A 298 -4.49 -4.25 -18.37
N VAL A 299 -3.44 -4.95 -17.93
CA VAL A 299 -2.09 -4.40 -17.92
C VAL A 299 -1.61 -4.12 -19.35
N ILE A 300 -1.86 -5.01 -20.29
CA ILE A 300 -1.55 -4.76 -21.72
C ILE A 300 -2.33 -3.53 -22.20
N GLY A 301 -3.63 -3.46 -21.91
CA GLY A 301 -4.48 -2.33 -22.29
C GLY A 301 -3.98 -0.99 -21.73
N LEU A 302 -3.42 -0.96 -20.53
CA LEU A 302 -2.84 0.26 -19.94
C LEU A 302 -1.70 0.83 -20.79
N GLY A 303 -0.93 -0.01 -21.49
CA GLY A 303 0.10 0.45 -22.43
C GLY A 303 -0.45 1.01 -23.75
N HIS A 304 -1.74 0.84 -24.05
CA HIS A 304 -2.36 1.18 -25.34
C HIS A 304 -3.58 2.08 -25.20
N VAL A 305 -3.71 2.80 -24.10
CA VAL A 305 -4.84 3.74 -23.90
C VAL A 305 -4.68 4.98 -24.79
N ASP A 306 -5.77 5.36 -25.46
CA ASP A 306 -5.84 6.52 -26.34
C ASP A 306 -6.50 7.73 -25.66
N ASN A 307 -7.19 7.52 -24.56
CA ASN A 307 -7.86 8.60 -23.82
C ASN A 307 -7.95 8.27 -22.31
N VAL A 308 -8.16 9.32 -21.53
CA VAL A 308 -8.20 9.23 -20.06
C VAL A 308 -9.37 8.40 -19.54
N THR A 309 -10.48 8.34 -20.27
CA THR A 309 -11.66 7.53 -19.86
C THR A 309 -11.33 6.04 -19.90
N GLN A 310 -10.64 5.57 -20.95
CA GLN A 310 -10.13 4.20 -21.02
C GLN A 310 -9.18 3.91 -19.86
N LEU A 311 -8.26 4.84 -19.55
CA LEU A 311 -7.36 4.71 -18.42
C LEU A 311 -8.12 4.54 -17.09
N ILE A 312 -9.13 5.38 -16.83
CA ILE A 312 -9.97 5.32 -15.62
C ILE A 312 -10.70 3.98 -15.52
N ILE A 313 -11.31 3.51 -16.61
CA ILE A 313 -12.05 2.24 -16.65
C ILE A 313 -11.11 1.06 -16.38
N LEU A 314 -9.97 1.00 -17.06
CA LEU A 314 -9.00 -0.07 -16.87
C LEU A 314 -8.44 -0.08 -15.45
N ARG A 315 -8.19 1.09 -14.86
CA ARG A 315 -7.75 1.22 -13.46
C ARG A 315 -8.83 0.77 -12.47
N ALA A 316 -10.09 1.08 -12.71
CA ALA A 316 -11.21 0.58 -11.89
C ALA A 316 -11.31 -0.96 -11.95
N ILE A 317 -11.26 -1.55 -13.14
CA ILE A 317 -11.30 -3.00 -13.31
C ILE A 317 -10.06 -3.66 -12.71
N GLN A 318 -8.88 -3.03 -12.79
CA GLN A 318 -7.66 -3.47 -12.13
C GLN A 318 -7.82 -3.50 -10.61
N GLY A 319 -8.59 -2.56 -10.02
CA GLY A 319 -8.94 -2.58 -8.60
C GLY A 319 -9.73 -3.82 -8.20
N ILE A 320 -10.71 -4.26 -9.02
CA ILE A 320 -11.46 -5.50 -8.81
C ILE A 320 -10.51 -6.71 -8.88
N SER A 321 -9.69 -6.77 -9.93
CA SER A 321 -8.70 -7.83 -10.11
C SER A 321 -7.77 -7.96 -8.90
N MET A 322 -7.27 -6.83 -8.38
CA MET A 322 -6.42 -6.82 -7.19
C MET A 322 -7.14 -7.32 -5.95
N ALA A 323 -8.38 -6.90 -5.72
CA ALA A 323 -9.20 -7.38 -4.60
C ALA A 323 -9.41 -8.91 -4.66
N ALA A 324 -9.58 -9.45 -5.89
CA ALA A 324 -9.73 -10.89 -6.14
C ALA A 324 -8.42 -11.69 -5.93
N VAL A 325 -7.25 -11.03 -5.88
CA VAL A 325 -5.97 -11.68 -5.59
C VAL A 325 -5.56 -11.47 -4.13
N GLU A 326 -5.48 -10.22 -3.67
CA GLU A 326 -4.91 -9.87 -2.37
C GLU A 326 -5.69 -10.52 -1.21
N THR A 327 -7.00 -10.38 -1.21
CA THR A 327 -7.85 -10.89 -0.11
C THR A 327 -7.80 -12.41 0.01
N PRO A 328 -8.01 -13.19 -1.07
CA PRO A 328 -7.91 -14.64 -0.98
C PRO A 328 -6.49 -15.16 -0.72
N VAL A 329 -5.44 -14.47 -1.20
CA VAL A 329 -4.04 -14.82 -0.89
C VAL A 329 -3.78 -14.73 0.60
N MET A 330 -4.20 -13.64 1.25
CA MET A 330 -4.04 -13.46 2.70
C MET A 330 -4.84 -14.49 3.48
N ALA A 331 -6.06 -14.78 3.07
CA ALA A 331 -6.90 -15.80 3.67
C ALA A 331 -6.30 -17.21 3.51
N LEU A 332 -5.83 -17.55 2.30
CA LEU A 332 -5.16 -18.83 2.03
C LEU A 332 -3.86 -18.97 2.84
N ALA A 333 -3.11 -17.88 3.01
CA ALA A 333 -1.91 -17.86 3.84
C ALA A 333 -2.23 -18.20 5.30
N VAL A 334 -3.32 -17.69 5.85
CA VAL A 334 -3.77 -18.02 7.20
C VAL A 334 -4.17 -19.49 7.32
N ASP A 335 -4.92 -20.02 6.34
CA ASP A 335 -5.34 -21.44 6.35
C ASP A 335 -4.17 -22.40 6.25
N LEU A 336 -3.18 -22.09 5.43
CA LEU A 336 -1.97 -22.90 5.24
C LEU A 336 -0.96 -22.77 6.38
N ALA A 337 -1.02 -21.72 7.16
CA ALA A 337 0.04 -21.39 8.14
C ALA A 337 -0.03 -22.24 9.42
N GLY A 338 -1.18 -22.81 9.78
CA GLY A 338 -1.34 -23.53 11.03
C GLY A 338 -0.91 -22.68 12.24
N ILE A 339 0.06 -23.16 13.01
CA ILE A 339 0.55 -22.47 14.24
C ILE A 339 1.48 -21.28 13.92
N SER A 340 2.06 -21.21 12.72
CA SER A 340 3.08 -20.21 12.34
C SER A 340 2.55 -19.06 11.47
N VAL A 341 1.29 -18.65 11.64
CA VAL A 341 0.59 -17.63 10.83
C VAL A 341 1.40 -16.34 10.67
N SER A 342 1.93 -15.79 11.76
CA SER A 342 2.61 -14.49 11.77
C SER A 342 3.84 -14.46 10.83
N SER A 343 4.73 -15.44 10.92
CA SER A 343 5.96 -15.48 10.11
C SER A 343 5.66 -15.65 8.62
N LYS A 344 4.69 -16.49 8.28
CA LYS A 344 4.33 -16.82 6.89
C LYS A 344 3.58 -15.67 6.20
N VAL A 345 2.64 -15.04 6.89
CA VAL A 345 1.97 -13.82 6.40
C VAL A 345 2.98 -12.69 6.24
N SER A 346 3.96 -12.56 7.13
CA SER A 346 5.02 -11.54 7.01
C SER A 346 5.87 -11.71 5.75
N SER A 347 6.12 -12.93 5.28
CA SER A 347 6.87 -13.14 4.02
C SER A 347 6.10 -12.64 2.80
N ILE A 348 4.78 -12.86 2.77
CA ILE A 348 3.92 -12.38 1.68
C ILE A 348 3.84 -10.84 1.69
N THR A 349 3.64 -10.23 2.86
CA THR A 349 3.60 -8.76 2.97
C THR A 349 4.95 -8.11 2.66
N ALA A 350 6.06 -8.75 3.00
CA ALA A 350 7.40 -8.29 2.62
C ALA A 350 7.60 -8.33 1.10
N SER A 351 7.16 -9.42 0.44
CA SER A 351 7.21 -9.53 -1.03
C SER A 351 6.31 -8.50 -1.71
N GLN A 352 5.13 -8.23 -1.15
CA GLN A 352 4.25 -7.14 -1.59
C GLN A 352 4.95 -5.79 -1.50
N ALA A 353 5.59 -5.49 -0.38
CA ALA A 353 6.33 -4.24 -0.19
C ALA A 353 7.53 -4.12 -1.15
N ALA A 354 8.24 -5.21 -1.40
CA ALA A 354 9.33 -5.25 -2.37
C ALA A 354 8.84 -4.99 -3.80
N GLY A 355 7.71 -5.57 -4.20
CA GLY A 355 7.07 -5.28 -5.49
C GLY A 355 6.67 -3.82 -5.62
N MET A 356 6.06 -3.25 -4.58
CA MET A 356 5.71 -1.82 -4.54
C MET A 356 6.92 -0.90 -4.67
N ALA A 357 8.05 -1.28 -4.08
CA ALA A 357 9.28 -0.50 -4.10
C ALA A 357 10.00 -0.59 -5.45
N LEU A 358 10.11 -1.79 -6.03
CA LEU A 358 10.91 -2.04 -7.24
C LEU A 358 10.13 -1.82 -8.55
N GLY A 359 8.80 -1.97 -8.52
CA GLY A 359 7.96 -1.80 -9.71
C GLY A 359 8.20 -0.50 -10.47
N PRO A 360 8.18 0.67 -9.80
CA PRO A 360 8.36 1.95 -10.47
C PRO A 360 9.70 2.10 -11.21
N ILE A 361 10.82 1.66 -10.63
CA ILE A 361 12.13 1.75 -11.30
C ILE A 361 12.23 0.75 -12.46
N MET A 362 11.73 -0.48 -12.28
CA MET A 362 11.68 -1.45 -13.36
C MET A 362 10.89 -0.92 -14.56
N GLY A 363 9.71 -0.36 -14.28
CA GLY A 363 8.89 0.27 -15.31
C GLY A 363 9.58 1.47 -15.95
N GLY A 364 10.13 2.36 -15.13
CA GLY A 364 10.83 3.56 -15.57
C GLY A 364 12.00 3.24 -16.50
N LEU A 365 12.87 2.28 -16.14
CA LEU A 365 14.02 1.88 -16.95
C LEU A 365 13.59 1.30 -18.30
N LEU A 366 12.61 0.39 -18.31
CA LEU A 366 12.13 -0.20 -19.56
C LEU A 366 11.48 0.84 -20.47
N ALA A 367 10.67 1.73 -19.93
CA ALA A 367 10.02 2.75 -20.72
C ALA A 367 10.97 3.84 -21.19
N GLY A 368 11.92 4.23 -20.34
CA GLY A 368 12.85 5.31 -20.66
C GLY A 368 13.91 4.94 -21.70
N TYR A 369 14.29 3.66 -21.77
CA TYR A 369 15.39 3.21 -22.63
C TYR A 369 14.97 2.24 -23.77
N ILE A 370 13.75 1.66 -23.71
CA ILE A 370 13.29 0.72 -24.74
C ILE A 370 12.02 1.26 -25.40
N SER A 371 10.87 1.16 -24.75
CA SER A 371 9.61 1.75 -25.20
C SER A 371 8.61 1.86 -24.06
N PHE A 372 7.61 2.73 -24.24
CA PHE A 372 6.55 2.95 -23.26
C PHE A 372 5.73 1.68 -22.96
N GLU A 373 5.52 0.84 -23.96
CA GLU A 373 4.68 -0.37 -23.87
C GLU A 373 5.40 -1.54 -23.18
N MET A 374 6.74 -1.58 -23.25
CA MET A 374 7.55 -2.71 -22.74
C MET A 374 7.29 -3.09 -21.28
N PRO A 375 7.20 -2.15 -20.33
CA PRO A 375 6.89 -2.48 -18.94
C PRO A 375 5.56 -3.21 -18.77
N PHE A 376 4.56 -2.85 -19.57
CA PHE A 376 3.23 -3.48 -19.52
C PHE A 376 3.26 -4.91 -20.05
N TYR A 377 4.02 -5.16 -21.13
CA TYR A 377 4.25 -6.53 -21.63
C TYR A 377 5.02 -7.38 -20.63
N LEU A 378 6.07 -6.83 -19.99
CA LEU A 378 6.78 -7.54 -18.94
C LEU A 378 5.84 -7.90 -17.77
N CYS A 379 5.01 -6.96 -17.33
CA CYS A 379 4.03 -7.22 -16.28
C CYS A 379 3.02 -8.29 -16.68
N ALA A 380 2.55 -8.29 -17.94
CA ALA A 380 1.65 -9.33 -18.44
C ALA A 380 2.31 -10.72 -18.39
N VAL A 381 3.58 -10.82 -18.79
CA VAL A 381 4.37 -12.06 -18.68
C VAL A 381 4.54 -12.49 -17.21
N MET A 382 4.88 -11.55 -16.33
CA MET A 382 5.00 -11.83 -14.89
C MET A 382 3.68 -12.34 -14.29
N LEU A 383 2.56 -11.73 -14.67
CA LEU A 383 1.22 -12.18 -14.23
C LEU A 383 0.85 -13.56 -14.78
N LEU A 384 1.21 -13.85 -16.04
CA LEU A 384 1.02 -15.16 -16.63
C LEU A 384 1.83 -16.23 -15.90
N LEU A 385 3.10 -15.95 -15.60
CA LEU A 385 3.96 -16.82 -14.79
C LEU A 385 3.37 -17.04 -13.39
N SER A 386 2.89 -15.97 -12.73
CA SER A 386 2.21 -16.07 -11.45
C SER A 386 0.97 -16.94 -11.51
N LEU A 387 0.17 -16.79 -12.56
CA LEU A 387 -1.02 -17.63 -12.80
C LEU A 387 -0.65 -19.10 -12.94
N LEU A 388 0.36 -19.43 -13.74
CA LEU A 388 0.84 -20.79 -13.93
C LEU A 388 1.37 -21.38 -12.62
N LEU A 389 2.16 -20.63 -11.86
CA LEU A 389 2.67 -21.06 -10.56
C LEU A 389 1.52 -21.34 -9.57
N VAL A 390 0.51 -20.49 -9.51
CA VAL A 390 -0.67 -20.69 -8.66
C VAL A 390 -1.46 -21.92 -9.09
N LEU A 391 -1.69 -22.10 -10.39
CA LEU A 391 -2.45 -23.24 -10.90
C LEU A 391 -1.76 -24.59 -10.65
N VAL A 392 -0.44 -24.65 -10.78
CA VAL A 392 0.33 -25.89 -10.62
C VAL A 392 0.71 -26.13 -9.14
N GLY A 393 1.19 -25.10 -8.45
CA GLY A 393 1.86 -25.28 -7.17
C GLY A 393 0.99 -25.09 -5.95
N ILE A 394 -0.17 -24.42 -6.06
CA ILE A 394 -1.07 -24.23 -4.92
C ILE A 394 -2.07 -25.40 -4.85
N LYS A 395 -2.07 -26.07 -3.71
CA LYS A 395 -3.11 -27.03 -3.35
C LYS A 395 -4.16 -26.33 -2.48
N GLU A 396 -5.41 -26.41 -2.88
CA GLU A 396 -6.50 -25.90 -2.07
C GLU A 396 -6.61 -26.74 -0.80
N PRO A 397 -6.62 -26.14 0.41
CA PRO A 397 -6.87 -26.92 1.61
C PRO A 397 -8.25 -27.58 1.46
N ILE A 398 -8.30 -28.88 1.73
CA ILE A 398 -9.56 -29.62 1.73
C ILE A 398 -10.48 -28.89 2.69
N ASN A 399 -11.53 -28.28 2.16
CA ASN A 399 -12.55 -27.64 2.98
C ASN A 399 -13.08 -28.69 3.96
N ILE A 400 -12.70 -28.56 5.22
CA ILE A 400 -13.49 -29.14 6.30
C ILE A 400 -14.77 -28.31 6.29
N LYS A 401 -15.66 -28.70 5.38
CA LYS A 401 -16.96 -28.11 5.24
C LYS A 401 -17.81 -28.53 6.41
N LYS A 402 -18.39 -27.52 7.04
CA LYS A 402 -19.83 -27.47 7.24
C LYS A 402 -20.42 -28.66 7.97
N GLU A 403 -20.49 -28.52 9.20
CA GLU A 403 -21.74 -28.78 9.91
C GLU A 403 -22.24 -27.48 10.52
#